data_dd59b60bbf2fb19e2c9e35e84072c7c3
#
_entry.id   dd59b60bbf2fb19e2c9e35e84072c7c3
#
_cell.length_a   1.000
_cell.length_b   1.000
_cell.length_c   1.000
_cell.angle_alpha   90.00
_cell.angle_beta   90.00
_cell.angle_gamma   90.00
#
_symmetry.space_group_name_H-M   'P 1'
#
loop_
_entity.id
_entity.type
_entity.pdbx_description
1 polymer ?
#
loop_
_entity_poly.entity_id
_entity_poly.type
_entity_poly.pdbx_seq_one_letter_code
_entity_poly.pdbx_strand_id
1 'polypeptide(L)'
;MFEVYVPRSKKEDKEKDGPEIKISKQSIVLNKKARNLLHAESLELAYDKNGNTVRIRRADEGGLNMKKTKVFAKGFLEHFNIQDKGKFRAEFNEDESAFYVKLK
;
A
#
# COMPACT_ATOMS: atom_id res chain seq x y z
N MET A 1 30.82 -32.45 -10.39
CA MET A 1 30.54 -31.20 -9.69
C MET A 1 29.06 -30.88 -9.80
N PHE A 2 28.46 -30.61 -8.70
CA PHE A 2 27.02 -30.32 -8.68
C PHE A 2 26.80 -28.81 -8.76
N GLU A 3 25.88 -28.44 -9.60
CA GLU A 3 25.43 -27.08 -9.64
C GLU A 3 24.12 -26.97 -8.87
N VAL A 4 24.09 -25.98 -7.98
CA VAL A 4 22.88 -25.73 -7.21
C VAL A 4 21.97 -24.84 -8.03
N TYR A 5 20.78 -25.33 -8.27
CA TYR A 5 19.80 -24.51 -8.96
C TYR A 5 19.29 -23.43 -8.03
N VAL A 6 19.46 -22.20 -8.42
CA VAL A 6 18.91 -21.07 -7.68
C VAL A 6 17.78 -20.50 -8.52
N PRO A 7 16.54 -20.58 -8.04
CA PRO A 7 15.42 -20.07 -8.83
C PRO A 7 15.48 -18.53 -8.91
N ARG A 8 15.95 -18.07 -10.03
CA ARG A 8 16.09 -16.63 -10.28
C ARG A 8 14.73 -15.93 -10.27
N SER A 9 13.71 -16.66 -10.67
CA SER A 9 12.37 -16.12 -10.62
C SER A 9 11.97 -15.67 -9.22
N LYS A 10 12.49 -16.35 -8.19
CA LYS A 10 12.23 -15.92 -6.82
C LYS A 10 12.87 -14.59 -6.49
N LYS A 11 14.05 -14.35 -7.03
CA LYS A 11 14.72 -13.06 -6.83
C LYS A 11 13.96 -11.95 -7.52
N GLU A 12 13.48 -12.22 -8.72
CA GLU A 12 12.66 -11.27 -9.44
C GLU A 12 11.35 -11.03 -8.71
N ASP A 13 10.78 -12.09 -8.18
CA ASP A 13 9.56 -11.99 -7.39
C ASP A 13 9.77 -11.14 -6.16
N LYS A 14 10.94 -11.21 -5.53
CA LYS A 14 11.24 -10.37 -4.37
C LYS A 14 11.29 -8.90 -4.75
N GLU A 15 11.82 -8.58 -5.90
CA GLU A 15 11.86 -7.21 -6.38
C GLU A 15 10.47 -6.72 -6.72
N LYS A 16 9.68 -7.60 -7.33
CA LYS A 16 8.29 -7.30 -7.65
C LYS A 16 7.42 -7.37 -6.42
N ASP A 17 7.87 -8.08 -5.41
CA ASP A 17 7.10 -8.39 -4.21
C ASP A 17 7.34 -7.38 -3.11
N GLY A 18 7.57 -6.14 -3.49
CA GLY A 18 7.61 -5.05 -2.53
C GLY A 18 6.22 -4.71 -2.04
N PRO A 19 6.10 -3.72 -1.16
CA PRO A 19 4.79 -3.29 -0.69
C PRO A 19 3.96 -2.79 -1.86
N GLU A 20 2.74 -3.28 -1.94
CA GLU A 20 1.86 -3.00 -3.06
C GLU A 20 0.47 -2.70 -2.53
N ILE A 21 -0.16 -1.71 -3.12
CA ILE A 21 -1.47 -1.26 -2.71
C ILE A 21 -2.42 -1.43 -3.90
N LYS A 22 -3.55 -2.03 -3.64
CA LYS A 22 -4.59 -2.16 -4.66
C LYS A 22 -5.73 -1.24 -4.31
N ILE A 23 -6.05 -0.35 -5.23
CA ILE A 23 -7.17 0.57 -5.05
C ILE A 23 -8.37 0.03 -5.81
N SER A 24 -9.45 -0.16 -5.08
CA SER A 24 -10.73 -0.59 -5.63
C SER A 24 -11.72 0.55 -5.53
N LYS A 25 -12.93 0.28 -5.98
CA LYS A 25 -13.98 1.28 -5.98
C LYS A 25 -14.30 1.82 -4.57
N GLN A 26 -14.22 0.99 -3.57
CA GLN A 26 -14.61 1.34 -2.20
C GLN A 26 -13.56 1.03 -1.16
N SER A 27 -12.45 0.45 -1.56
CA SER A 27 -11.47 -0.01 -0.57
C SER A 27 -10.06 0.07 -1.10
N ILE A 28 -9.13 0.05 -0.16
CA ILE A 28 -7.70 -0.01 -0.44
C ILE A 28 -7.18 -1.28 0.22
N VAL A 29 -6.56 -2.14 -0.57
CA VAL A 29 -6.04 -3.41 -0.09
C VAL A 29 -4.52 -3.32 -0.01
N LEU A 30 -3.98 -3.71 1.12
CA LEU A 30 -2.54 -3.76 1.33
C LEU A 30 -2.09 -5.21 1.21
N ASN A 31 -1.05 -5.46 0.42
CA ASN A 31 -0.54 -6.82 0.32
C ASN A 31 0.18 -7.21 1.62
N LYS A 32 0.56 -8.47 1.71
CA LYS A 32 1.18 -8.99 2.92
C LYS A 32 2.44 -8.21 3.30
N LYS A 33 3.23 -7.84 2.32
CA LYS A 33 4.46 -7.10 2.55
C LYS A 33 4.18 -5.73 3.16
N ALA A 34 3.19 -5.04 2.61
CA ALA A 34 2.81 -3.73 3.12
C ALA A 34 2.28 -3.82 4.54
N ARG A 35 1.45 -4.81 4.82
CA ARG A 35 0.91 -5.00 6.17
C ARG A 35 2.01 -5.31 7.18
N ASN A 36 2.99 -6.12 6.78
CA ASN A 36 4.09 -6.47 7.66
C ASN A 36 4.98 -5.28 7.98
N LEU A 37 5.18 -4.40 7.02
CA LEU A 37 6.00 -3.21 7.23
C LEU A 37 5.30 -2.19 8.11
N LEU A 38 4.01 -2.02 7.94
CA LEU A 38 3.28 -0.99 8.64
C LEU A 38 2.84 -1.39 10.04
N HIS A 39 2.46 -2.64 10.23
CA HIS A 39 1.99 -3.17 11.53
C HIS A 39 0.92 -2.29 12.16
N ALA A 40 -0.11 -1.98 11.40
CA ALA A 40 -1.14 -1.08 11.87
C ALA A 40 -2.51 -1.74 11.88
N GLU A 41 -3.29 -1.42 12.90
CA GLU A 41 -4.69 -1.82 12.96
C GLU A 41 -5.59 -0.74 12.38
N SER A 42 -5.14 0.49 12.43
CA SER A 42 -5.85 1.63 11.87
C SER A 42 -4.94 2.44 10.99
N LEU A 43 -5.49 3.00 9.95
CA LEU A 43 -4.73 3.75 8.96
C LEU A 43 -5.25 5.16 8.80
N GLU A 44 -4.32 6.07 8.60
CA GLU A 44 -4.63 7.44 8.22
C GLU A 44 -4.32 7.60 6.74
N LEU A 45 -5.28 8.07 5.99
CA LEU A 45 -5.14 8.26 4.56
C LEU A 45 -5.08 9.76 4.25
N ALA A 46 -4.15 10.12 3.40
CA ALA A 46 -4.02 11.50 2.93
C ALA A 46 -3.73 11.50 1.45
N TYR A 47 -4.07 12.58 0.80
CA TYR A 47 -3.90 12.68 -0.64
C TYR A 47 -3.24 14.00 -0.99
N ASP A 48 -2.19 13.94 -1.80
CA ASP A 48 -1.52 15.11 -2.32
C ASP A 48 -1.96 15.32 -3.77
N LYS A 49 -2.77 16.32 -3.96
CA LYS A 49 -3.35 16.63 -5.25
C LYS A 49 -2.30 17.04 -6.28
N ASN A 50 -1.29 17.77 -5.83
CA ASN A 50 -0.24 18.24 -6.72
C ASN A 50 0.62 17.09 -7.25
N GLY A 51 0.94 16.15 -6.39
CA GLY A 51 1.73 15.00 -6.77
C GLY A 51 0.93 13.78 -7.17
N ASN A 52 -0.39 13.84 -7.08
CA ASN A 52 -1.29 12.73 -7.32
C ASN A 52 -0.82 11.49 -6.54
N THR A 53 -0.55 11.70 -5.26
CA THR A 53 0.04 10.69 -4.39
C THR A 53 -0.84 10.46 -3.17
N VAL A 54 -1.07 9.18 -2.85
CA VAL A 54 -1.78 8.80 -1.63
C VAL A 54 -0.75 8.44 -0.58
N ARG A 55 -0.93 8.98 0.61
CA ARG A 55 -0.10 8.62 1.76
C ARG A 55 -0.92 7.75 2.71
N ILE A 56 -0.38 6.60 3.06
CA ILE A 56 -1.01 5.67 3.98
C ILE A 56 -0.12 5.51 5.18
N ARG A 57 -0.61 5.86 6.34
CA ARG A 57 0.18 5.90 7.54
C ARG A 57 -0.57 5.25 8.69
N ARG A 58 0.17 4.73 9.66
CA ARG A 58 -0.46 4.17 10.84
C ARG A 58 -1.10 5.28 11.65
N ALA A 59 -2.33 5.05 12.08
CA ALA A 59 -3.06 5.99 12.92
C ALA A 59 -3.04 5.49 14.35
N ASP A 60 -2.63 6.35 15.27
CA ASP A 60 -2.65 6.00 16.69
C ASP A 60 -4.03 6.23 17.28
N GLU A 61 -4.72 7.26 16.83
CA GLU A 61 -6.08 7.54 17.22
C GLU A 61 -6.91 7.88 15.99
N GLY A 62 -8.13 7.39 15.98
CA GLY A 62 -9.01 7.62 14.85
C GLY A 62 -8.55 6.84 13.65
N GLY A 63 -8.78 7.38 12.46
CA GLY A 63 -8.40 6.71 11.24
C GLY A 63 -9.39 5.62 10.84
N LEU A 64 -9.02 4.88 9.82
CA LEU A 64 -9.84 3.81 9.28
C LEU A 64 -9.31 2.46 9.74
N ASN A 65 -10.18 1.65 10.30
CA ASN A 65 -9.80 0.34 10.80
C ASN A 65 -9.52 -0.62 9.65
N MET A 66 -8.42 -1.35 9.75
CA MET A 66 -8.11 -2.41 8.82
C MET A 66 -9.03 -3.59 9.05
N LYS A 67 -9.56 -4.14 7.97
CA LYS A 67 -10.30 -5.38 8.02
C LYS A 67 -9.50 -6.43 7.28
N LYS A 68 -8.78 -7.25 8.04
CA LYS A 68 -7.89 -8.28 7.51
C LYS A 68 -6.83 -7.68 6.59
N THR A 69 -7.11 -7.55 5.31
CA THR A 69 -6.14 -7.11 4.32
C THR A 69 -6.48 -5.77 3.70
N LYS A 70 -7.60 -5.19 4.07
CA LYS A 70 -8.08 -4.00 3.39
C LYS A 70 -8.67 -2.99 4.36
N VAL A 71 -8.80 -1.78 3.88
CA VAL A 71 -9.48 -0.72 4.61
C VAL A 71 -10.57 -0.16 3.69
N PHE A 72 -11.76 0.04 4.24
CA PHE A 72 -12.83 0.67 3.47
C PHE A 72 -12.56 2.16 3.40
N ALA A 73 -12.38 2.65 2.19
CA ALA A 73 -11.97 4.02 1.96
C ALA A 73 -12.88 4.74 0.96
N LYS A 74 -14.13 4.34 0.90
CA LYS A 74 -15.07 4.92 -0.06
C LYS A 74 -15.17 6.43 0.09
N GLY A 75 -15.33 6.92 1.33
CA GLY A 75 -15.42 8.33 1.59
C GLY A 75 -14.19 9.09 1.17
N PHE A 76 -13.01 8.54 1.48
CA PHE A 76 -11.75 9.14 1.10
C PHE A 76 -11.60 9.22 -0.41
N LEU A 77 -11.90 8.13 -1.09
CA LEU A 77 -11.76 8.07 -2.54
C LEU A 77 -12.73 9.02 -3.25
N GLU A 78 -13.94 9.14 -2.73
CA GLU A 78 -14.92 10.05 -3.29
C GLU A 78 -14.58 11.51 -3.00
N HIS A 79 -14.12 11.78 -1.78
CA HIS A 79 -13.79 13.13 -1.37
C HIS A 79 -12.71 13.75 -2.26
N PHE A 80 -11.71 12.99 -2.61
CA PHE A 80 -10.62 13.46 -3.47
C PHE A 80 -10.81 13.08 -4.93
N ASN A 81 -11.94 12.49 -5.26
CA ASN A 81 -12.27 12.08 -6.63
C ASN A 81 -11.16 11.19 -7.23
N ILE A 82 -10.69 10.25 -6.45
CA ILE A 82 -9.67 9.32 -6.89
C ILE A 82 -10.33 8.22 -7.71
N GLN A 83 -10.06 8.21 -9.00
CA GLN A 83 -10.66 7.25 -9.90
C GLN A 83 -9.68 6.19 -10.39
N ASP A 84 -8.42 6.36 -10.07
CA ASP A 84 -7.38 5.39 -10.44
C ASP A 84 -7.59 4.11 -9.64
N LYS A 85 -7.73 3.01 -10.37
CA LYS A 85 -7.94 1.70 -9.76
C LYS A 85 -6.87 0.75 -10.23
N GLY A 86 -6.63 -0.28 -9.43
CA GLY A 86 -5.66 -1.29 -9.78
C GLY A 86 -4.56 -1.38 -8.75
N LYS A 87 -3.47 -2.00 -9.15
CA LYS A 87 -2.34 -2.22 -8.26
C LYS A 87 -1.29 -1.15 -8.46
N PHE A 88 -0.84 -0.59 -7.36
CA PHE A 88 0.20 0.44 -7.37
C PHE A 88 1.30 0.04 -6.42
N ARG A 89 2.54 0.26 -6.83
CA ARG A 89 3.66 0.02 -5.95
C ARG A 89 3.72 1.15 -4.91
N ALA A 90 3.96 0.77 -3.67
CA ALA A 90 4.07 1.74 -2.59
C ALA A 90 5.52 1.88 -2.17
N GLU A 91 5.91 3.09 -1.83
CA GLU A 91 7.23 3.36 -1.28
C GLU A 91 7.08 3.55 0.23
N PHE A 92 7.83 2.79 1.00
CA PHE A 92 7.76 2.87 2.43
C PHE A 92 8.81 3.83 2.99
N ASN A 93 8.33 4.80 3.75
CA ASN A 93 9.21 5.73 4.45
C ASN A 93 9.28 5.31 5.92
N GLU A 94 10.42 4.79 6.33
CA GLU A 94 10.61 4.30 7.68
C GLU A 94 10.52 5.40 8.73
N ASP A 95 11.02 6.57 8.42
CA ASP A 95 11.01 7.69 9.36
C ASP A 95 9.60 8.12 9.72
N GLU A 96 8.70 8.04 8.76
CA GLU A 96 7.31 8.44 8.96
C GLU A 96 6.39 7.26 9.22
N SER A 97 6.88 6.04 9.05
CA SER A 97 6.05 4.84 9.08
C SER A 97 4.85 5.00 8.15
N ALA A 98 5.13 5.38 6.93
CA ALA A 98 4.09 5.70 5.96
C ALA A 98 4.45 5.17 4.58
N PHE A 99 3.40 4.86 3.81
CA PHE A 99 3.55 4.50 2.41
C PHE A 99 3.15 5.67 1.54
N TYR A 100 3.88 5.86 0.47
CA TYR A 100 3.56 6.81 -0.57
C TYR A 100 3.23 6.05 -1.85
N VAL A 101 2.03 6.23 -2.35
CA VAL A 101 1.53 5.55 -3.54
C VAL A 101 1.28 6.58 -4.62
N LYS A 102 2.09 6.56 -5.64
CA LYS A 102 1.95 7.50 -6.74
C LYS A 102 0.92 6.96 -7.73
N LEU A 103 -0.14 7.73 -7.95
CA LEU A 103 -1.20 7.37 -8.87
C LEU A 103 -0.87 7.92 -10.23
N LYS A 104 -0.41 7.62 -11.11
CA LYS A 104 -0.05 8.18 -12.43
C LYS A 104 0.39 9.64 -12.35
#